data_479e196d9772188f0954a4cc5be1072c
#
_entry.id   479e196d9772188f0954a4cc5be1072c
#
_cell.length_a   1.000
_cell.length_b   1.000
_cell.length_c   1.000
_cell.angle_alpha   90.00
_cell.angle_beta   90.00
_cell.angle_gamma   90.00
#
_symmetry.space_group_name_H-M   'P 1'
#
loop_
_entity.id
_entity.type
_entity.pdbx_description
1 polymer ?
#
loop_
_entity_poly.entity_id
_entity_poly.type
_entity_poly.pdbx_seq_one_letter_code
_entity_poly.pdbx_strand_id
1 'polypeptide(L)'
;LFTIGEEGGMNGVKNMDLSMIKGKEAMVFDASGDVGKILTCGPGQIKIFATIIGRSSHAGLAPEEGISAIQVAAKGIAKMNLLRIDEETTCNIGTLKAEYATNIVPEKAEFVAEVRSRNLDKLNAQAAHMQKCLQDACDEMGAKLEIELKTNYVSFNVANDDPMVQRVFESCKRIGCEPMTAKGGGGSDANVMALHGIKPIVLSTGMTKVHTTSETLKIENLNKCAELVLDLMTHE
;
A
#
# COMPACT_ATOMS: atom_id res chain seq x y z
N LEU A 1 1.81 -13.19 -18.99
CA LEU A 1 0.84 -13.38 -17.94
C LEU A 1 -0.09 -12.18 -17.88
N PHE A 2 -1.41 -12.41 -17.77
CA PHE A 2 -2.41 -11.39 -17.50
C PHE A 2 -3.10 -11.74 -16.19
N THR A 3 -3.10 -10.84 -15.24
CA THR A 3 -3.79 -10.97 -13.95
C THR A 3 -5.11 -10.21 -13.97
N ILE A 4 -6.01 -10.52 -13.05
CA ILE A 4 -7.32 -9.87 -12.91
C ILE A 4 -7.47 -9.32 -11.49
N GLY A 5 -8.26 -8.24 -11.34
CA GLY A 5 -8.64 -7.71 -10.04
C GLY A 5 -7.47 -7.11 -9.24
N GLU A 6 -6.51 -6.48 -9.91
CA GLU A 6 -5.39 -5.78 -9.27
C GLU A 6 -5.92 -4.62 -8.42
N GLU A 7 -6.76 -3.75 -8.99
CA GLU A 7 -7.39 -2.58 -8.35
C GLU A 7 -8.25 -2.94 -7.12
N GLY A 8 -8.81 -4.15 -7.11
CA GLY A 8 -9.56 -4.70 -5.98
C GLY A 8 -8.69 -5.28 -4.86
N GLY A 9 -7.37 -5.05 -4.88
CA GLY A 9 -6.42 -5.54 -3.89
C GLY A 9 -5.56 -6.71 -4.35
N MET A 10 -5.24 -6.78 -5.63
CA MET A 10 -4.34 -7.77 -6.23
C MET A 10 -4.89 -9.21 -6.09
N ASN A 11 -6.22 -9.37 -6.19
CA ASN A 11 -6.87 -10.65 -5.92
C ASN A 11 -6.48 -11.73 -6.94
N GLY A 12 -6.26 -11.37 -8.20
CA GLY A 12 -5.83 -12.31 -9.24
C GLY A 12 -4.50 -12.96 -8.91
N VAL A 13 -3.46 -12.18 -8.72
CA VAL A 13 -2.11 -12.68 -8.42
C VAL A 13 -2.01 -13.37 -7.06
N LYS A 14 -2.78 -12.92 -6.06
CA LYS A 14 -2.82 -13.53 -4.72
C LYS A 14 -3.41 -14.95 -4.72
N ASN A 15 -4.33 -15.23 -5.63
CA ASN A 15 -5.00 -16.54 -5.74
C ASN A 15 -4.48 -17.38 -6.91
N MET A 16 -3.49 -16.89 -7.64
CA MET A 16 -2.89 -17.62 -8.75
C MET A 16 -1.97 -18.73 -8.24
N ASP A 17 -1.95 -19.86 -8.93
CA ASP A 17 -0.96 -20.90 -8.71
C ASP A 17 0.40 -20.48 -9.28
N LEU A 18 1.23 -19.87 -8.42
CA LEU A 18 2.55 -19.40 -8.79
C LEU A 18 3.55 -20.52 -9.08
N SER A 19 3.23 -21.79 -8.75
CA SER A 19 4.07 -22.93 -9.11
C SER A 19 4.17 -23.13 -10.64
N MET A 20 3.21 -22.61 -11.39
CA MET A 20 3.22 -22.59 -12.86
C MET A 20 4.28 -21.64 -13.44
N ILE A 21 4.75 -20.66 -12.66
CA ILE A 21 5.74 -19.67 -13.09
C ILE A 21 7.15 -20.21 -12.78
N LYS A 22 7.92 -20.51 -13.82
CA LYS A 22 9.30 -20.97 -13.69
C LYS A 22 10.30 -19.82 -13.59
N GLY A 23 9.94 -18.63 -14.08
CA GLY A 23 10.76 -17.43 -14.06
C GLY A 23 11.01 -16.93 -12.63
N LYS A 24 12.21 -16.40 -12.41
CA LYS A 24 12.60 -15.79 -11.13
C LYS A 24 12.59 -14.27 -11.18
N GLU A 25 12.28 -13.70 -12.31
CA GLU A 25 12.19 -12.27 -12.58
C GLU A 25 10.84 -11.95 -13.21
N ALA A 26 10.30 -10.77 -12.88
CA ALA A 26 9.05 -10.28 -13.43
C ALA A 26 9.14 -8.81 -13.81
N MET A 27 8.70 -8.50 -15.02
CA MET A 27 8.51 -7.13 -15.50
C MET A 27 7.01 -6.86 -15.57
N VAL A 28 6.51 -6.06 -14.64
CA VAL A 28 5.08 -5.75 -14.49
C VAL A 28 4.78 -4.43 -15.17
N PHE A 29 3.90 -4.41 -16.15
CA PHE A 29 3.51 -3.20 -16.89
C PHE A 29 2.30 -2.57 -16.20
N ASP A 30 2.56 -1.71 -15.19
CA ASP A 30 1.53 -1.17 -14.30
C ASP A 30 1.93 0.17 -13.65
N ALA A 31 2.79 0.94 -14.28
CA ALA A 31 3.13 2.25 -13.75
C ALA A 31 2.69 3.38 -14.69
N SER A 32 2.34 4.51 -14.09
CA SER A 32 2.06 5.75 -14.80
C SER A 32 3.34 6.45 -15.27
N GLY A 33 3.20 7.33 -16.26
CA GLY A 33 4.29 8.10 -16.85
C GLY A 33 4.81 7.50 -18.14
N ASP A 34 5.79 8.15 -18.75
CA ASP A 34 6.27 7.81 -20.07
C ASP A 34 6.88 6.40 -20.13
N VAL A 35 6.71 5.76 -21.29
CA VAL A 35 7.33 4.45 -21.57
C VAL A 35 8.86 4.60 -21.52
N GLY A 36 9.52 3.69 -20.79
CA GLY A 36 10.94 3.77 -20.47
C GLY A 36 11.22 4.08 -19.00
N LYS A 37 10.23 4.56 -18.25
CA LYS A 37 10.37 4.73 -16.81
C LYS A 37 10.20 3.38 -16.11
N ILE A 38 11.14 3.05 -15.22
CA ILE A 38 11.26 1.79 -14.51
C ILE A 38 11.18 2.06 -13.00
N LEU A 39 10.18 1.52 -12.33
CA LEU A 39 10.14 1.53 -10.88
C LEU A 39 10.94 0.34 -10.35
N THR A 40 12.09 0.64 -9.76
CA THR A 40 13.02 -0.37 -9.22
C THR A 40 12.73 -0.72 -7.78
N CYS A 41 11.83 0.01 -7.12
CA CYS A 41 11.37 -0.30 -5.77
C CYS A 41 9.89 0.06 -5.59
N GLY A 42 9.22 -0.68 -4.72
CA GLY A 42 7.85 -0.42 -4.27
C GLY A 42 7.71 -0.59 -2.76
N PRO A 43 6.78 0.12 -2.11
CA PRO A 43 6.59 0.03 -0.66
C PRO A 43 5.92 -1.30 -0.27
N GLY A 44 6.19 -1.76 0.95
CA GLY A 44 5.31 -2.70 1.65
C GLY A 44 4.14 -1.98 2.29
N GLN A 45 3.08 -2.71 2.64
CA GLN A 45 1.91 -2.18 3.30
C GLN A 45 1.48 -3.06 4.47
N ILE A 46 1.24 -2.42 5.62
CA ILE A 46 0.51 -3.00 6.75
C ILE A 46 -0.83 -2.28 6.87
N LYS A 47 -1.93 -3.05 6.90
CA LYS A 47 -3.24 -2.57 7.32
C LYS A 47 -3.43 -2.78 8.81
N ILE A 48 -4.05 -1.80 9.46
CA ILE A 48 -4.35 -1.80 10.88
C ILE A 48 -5.87 -1.79 11.02
N PHE A 49 -6.40 -2.83 11.64
CA PHE A 49 -7.81 -2.91 12.03
C PHE A 49 -7.86 -2.88 13.55
N ALA A 50 -8.56 -1.89 14.11
CA ALA A 50 -8.68 -1.77 15.55
C ALA A 50 -10.13 -1.51 15.96
N THR A 51 -10.51 -2.10 17.09
CA THR A 51 -11.76 -1.82 17.77
C THR A 51 -11.43 -1.36 19.19
N ILE A 52 -11.92 -0.18 19.53
CA ILE A 52 -11.83 0.39 20.87
C ILE A 52 -13.15 0.09 21.56
N ILE A 53 -13.06 -0.56 22.72
CA ILE A 53 -14.22 -0.96 23.53
C ILE A 53 -14.16 -0.21 24.85
N GLY A 54 -15.10 0.71 25.02
CA GLY A 54 -15.32 1.46 26.24
C GLY A 54 -16.50 0.89 27.04
N ARG A 55 -17.32 1.78 27.57
CA ARG A 55 -18.52 1.42 28.33
C ARG A 55 -19.63 2.44 28.08
N SER A 56 -20.81 1.95 27.75
CA SER A 56 -21.98 2.79 27.53
C SER A 56 -22.54 3.33 28.84
N SER A 57 -23.10 4.54 28.81
CA SER A 57 -23.88 5.13 29.88
C SER A 57 -24.80 6.22 29.34
N HIS A 58 -25.72 6.72 30.18
CA HIS A 58 -26.56 7.85 29.79
C HIS A 58 -25.78 9.17 29.92
N ALA A 59 -25.53 9.84 28.80
CA ALA A 59 -24.64 11.00 28.74
C ALA A 59 -25.06 12.21 29.59
N GLY A 60 -26.34 12.31 29.92
CA GLY A 60 -26.86 13.41 30.76
C GLY A 60 -27.13 13.03 32.21
N LEU A 61 -27.26 11.74 32.56
CA LEU A 61 -27.59 11.29 33.91
C LEU A 61 -26.40 10.71 34.67
N ALA A 62 -25.56 9.96 34.00
CA ALA A 62 -24.44 9.26 34.61
C ALA A 62 -23.25 9.16 33.62
N PRO A 63 -22.76 10.30 33.07
CA PRO A 63 -21.62 10.25 32.10
C PRO A 63 -20.36 9.69 32.71
N GLU A 64 -20.14 9.83 34.01
CA GLU A 64 -19.02 9.31 34.77
C GLU A 64 -18.94 7.78 34.84
N GLU A 65 -20.07 7.09 34.64
CA GLU A 65 -20.13 5.63 34.58
C GLU A 65 -19.68 5.11 33.20
N GLY A 66 -19.64 5.98 32.17
CA GLY A 66 -19.28 5.63 30.81
C GLY A 66 -17.79 5.76 30.52
N ILE A 67 -17.35 5.11 29.44
CA ILE A 67 -16.03 5.28 28.82
C ILE A 67 -16.25 5.49 27.35
N SER A 68 -16.07 6.72 26.87
CA SER A 68 -16.33 7.07 25.47
C SER A 68 -15.25 6.52 24.54
N ALA A 69 -15.57 5.52 23.73
CA ALA A 69 -14.68 4.96 22.74
C ALA A 69 -14.25 6.01 21.67
N ILE A 70 -15.11 6.99 21.36
CA ILE A 70 -14.75 8.11 20.47
C ILE A 70 -13.66 8.97 21.11
N GLN A 71 -13.79 9.29 22.40
CA GLN A 71 -12.79 10.11 23.09
C GLN A 71 -11.46 9.38 23.22
N VAL A 72 -11.47 8.08 23.49
CA VAL A 72 -10.26 7.23 23.52
C VAL A 72 -9.59 7.23 22.14
N ALA A 73 -10.36 7.00 21.06
CA ALA A 73 -9.85 7.03 19.69
C ALA A 73 -9.20 8.37 19.36
N ALA A 74 -9.88 9.47 19.67
CA ALA A 74 -9.37 10.83 19.42
C ALA A 74 -8.04 11.09 20.15
N LYS A 75 -7.91 10.66 21.43
CA LYS A 75 -6.66 10.77 22.20
C LYS A 75 -5.53 9.97 21.57
N GLY A 76 -5.78 8.74 21.15
CA GLY A 76 -4.81 7.90 20.48
C GLY A 76 -4.35 8.51 19.16
N ILE A 77 -5.30 8.93 18.33
CA ILE A 77 -5.03 9.53 17.01
C ILE A 77 -4.22 10.84 17.16
N ALA A 78 -4.53 11.68 18.14
CA ALA A 78 -3.82 12.94 18.37
C ALA A 78 -2.32 12.76 18.72
N LYS A 79 -1.92 11.56 19.17
CA LYS A 79 -0.53 11.21 19.47
C LYS A 79 0.19 10.55 18.29
N MET A 80 -0.51 10.20 17.20
CA MET A 80 0.07 9.53 16.04
C MET A 80 0.81 10.50 15.13
N ASN A 81 1.95 10.06 14.61
CA ASN A 81 2.53 10.67 13.42
C ASN A 81 1.74 10.17 12.21
N LEU A 82 1.20 11.07 11.39
CA LEU A 82 0.31 10.75 10.27
C LEU A 82 0.78 11.37 8.96
N LEU A 83 0.23 10.85 7.85
CA LEU A 83 0.48 11.23 6.47
C LEU A 83 1.92 10.93 6.04
N ARG A 84 2.73 11.95 5.78
CA ARG A 84 4.13 11.75 5.37
C ARG A 84 5.04 11.77 6.59
N ILE A 85 5.58 10.59 6.90
CA ILE A 85 6.48 10.41 8.04
C ILE A 85 7.92 10.79 7.66
N ASP A 86 8.36 10.29 6.49
CA ASP A 86 9.66 10.61 5.88
C ASP A 86 9.61 10.41 4.36
N GLU A 87 10.76 10.42 3.67
CA GLU A 87 10.87 10.30 2.21
C GLU A 87 10.32 8.98 1.64
N GLU A 88 10.22 7.94 2.47
CA GLU A 88 9.82 6.59 2.02
C GLU A 88 8.67 5.98 2.83
N THR A 89 8.24 6.65 3.92
CA THR A 89 7.23 6.16 4.83
C THR A 89 6.02 7.08 4.86
N THR A 90 4.84 6.51 4.70
CA THR A 90 3.55 7.20 4.83
C THR A 90 2.60 6.36 5.65
N CYS A 91 1.63 7.00 6.29
CA CYS A 91 0.49 6.32 6.88
C CYS A 91 -0.77 7.17 6.77
N ASN A 92 -1.92 6.51 6.81
CA ASN A 92 -3.21 7.17 6.72
C ASN A 92 -4.25 6.43 7.53
N ILE A 93 -5.19 7.19 8.11
CA ILE A 93 -6.41 6.65 8.72
C ILE A 93 -7.52 6.81 7.68
N GLY A 94 -8.02 5.69 7.17
CA GLY A 94 -9.08 5.68 6.16
C GLY A 94 -10.47 5.70 6.77
N THR A 95 -10.62 5.12 7.97
CA THR A 95 -11.93 5.02 8.64
C THR A 95 -11.78 5.19 10.14
N LEU A 96 -12.69 5.99 10.71
CA LEU A 96 -13.03 6.01 12.13
C LEU A 96 -14.54 6.03 12.21
N LYS A 97 -15.15 4.99 12.77
CA LYS A 97 -16.60 4.84 12.81
C LYS A 97 -17.09 4.58 14.23
N ALA A 98 -18.04 5.40 14.67
CA ALA A 98 -18.83 5.20 15.86
C ALA A 98 -20.16 5.97 15.69
N GLU A 99 -21.28 5.27 15.75
CA GLU A 99 -22.61 5.85 15.52
C GLU A 99 -23.51 5.54 16.71
N TYR A 100 -23.83 6.56 17.51
CA TYR A 100 -24.67 6.47 18.70
C TYR A 100 -25.63 7.66 18.79
N ALA A 101 -26.76 7.50 19.47
CA ALA A 101 -27.61 8.63 19.82
C ALA A 101 -26.86 9.59 20.75
N THR A 102 -27.10 10.89 20.65
CA THR A 102 -26.35 11.93 21.37
C THR A 102 -26.46 11.87 22.90
N ASN A 103 -27.47 11.17 23.43
CA ASN A 103 -27.64 10.93 24.86
C ASN A 103 -26.99 9.63 25.37
N ILE A 104 -26.19 8.94 24.55
CA ILE A 104 -25.50 7.71 24.91
C ILE A 104 -23.98 7.96 24.81
N VAL A 105 -23.20 7.58 25.84
CA VAL A 105 -21.74 7.52 25.77
C VAL A 105 -21.37 6.34 24.88
N PRO A 106 -20.61 6.57 23.77
CA PRO A 106 -20.30 5.52 22.79
C PRO A 106 -19.38 4.45 23.39
N GLU A 107 -19.80 3.20 23.38
CA GLU A 107 -18.98 2.08 23.90
C GLU A 107 -18.07 1.44 22.87
N LYS A 108 -18.25 1.71 21.57
CA LYS A 108 -17.46 1.09 20.51
C LYS A 108 -17.05 2.12 19.44
N ALA A 109 -15.78 2.07 19.04
CA ALA A 109 -15.29 2.78 17.86
C ALA A 109 -14.42 1.84 17.02
N GLU A 110 -14.65 1.83 15.71
CA GLU A 110 -13.89 1.04 14.73
C GLU A 110 -12.94 1.96 13.96
N PHE A 111 -11.72 1.48 13.77
CA PHE A 111 -10.63 2.23 13.17
C PHE A 111 -9.96 1.37 12.10
N VAL A 112 -9.75 1.95 10.91
CA VAL A 112 -9.00 1.29 9.84
C VAL A 112 -7.95 2.26 9.31
N ALA A 113 -6.71 1.80 9.31
CA ALA A 113 -5.56 2.58 8.83
C ALA A 113 -4.62 1.73 7.98
N GLU A 114 -3.68 2.39 7.32
CA GLU A 114 -2.58 1.76 6.62
C GLU A 114 -1.26 2.46 6.89
N VAL A 115 -0.19 1.70 6.82
CA VAL A 115 1.18 2.18 6.80
C VAL A 115 1.86 1.64 5.56
N ARG A 116 2.62 2.48 4.86
CA ARG A 116 3.46 2.09 3.71
C ARG A 116 4.89 2.55 3.93
N SER A 117 5.85 1.70 3.59
CA SER A 117 7.26 2.08 3.54
C SER A 117 8.03 1.21 2.57
N ARG A 118 9.06 1.78 1.92
CA ARG A 118 10.05 1.02 1.15
C ARG A 118 11.10 0.35 2.04
N ASN A 119 11.14 0.73 3.32
CA ASN A 119 12.01 0.15 4.34
C ASN A 119 11.17 -0.67 5.32
N LEU A 120 11.49 -1.96 5.51
CA LEU A 120 10.73 -2.88 6.35
C LEU A 120 10.77 -2.48 7.83
N ASP A 121 11.92 -2.03 8.34
CA ASP A 121 12.05 -1.65 9.75
C ASP A 121 11.21 -0.41 10.05
N LYS A 122 11.23 0.58 9.16
CA LYS A 122 10.38 1.78 9.27
C LYS A 122 8.89 1.45 9.16
N LEU A 123 8.53 0.52 8.25
CA LEU A 123 7.16 0.04 8.12
C LEU A 123 6.64 -0.53 9.45
N ASN A 124 7.41 -1.43 10.04
CA ASN A 124 7.08 -2.09 11.31
C ASN A 124 7.09 -1.09 12.47
N ALA A 125 8.08 -0.20 12.53
CA ALA A 125 8.18 0.81 13.59
C ALA A 125 6.99 1.77 13.58
N GLN A 126 6.55 2.23 12.40
CA GLN A 126 5.39 3.12 12.29
C GLN A 126 4.08 2.40 12.65
N ALA A 127 3.90 1.14 12.23
CA ALA A 127 2.73 0.35 12.63
C ALA A 127 2.69 0.13 14.14
N ALA A 128 3.82 -0.21 14.75
CA ALA A 128 3.95 -0.37 16.20
C ALA A 128 3.71 0.96 16.96
N HIS A 129 4.18 2.10 16.42
CA HIS A 129 3.89 3.42 16.99
C HIS A 129 2.38 3.70 17.02
N MET A 130 1.65 3.45 15.92
CA MET A 130 0.21 3.67 15.86
C MET A 130 -0.55 2.74 16.83
N GLN A 131 -0.16 1.46 16.91
CA GLN A 131 -0.71 0.52 17.89
C GLN A 131 -0.48 1.01 19.32
N LYS A 132 0.74 1.45 19.63
CA LYS A 132 1.08 1.97 20.97
C LYS A 132 0.25 3.20 21.32
N CYS A 133 0.05 4.14 20.41
CA CYS A 133 -0.77 5.32 20.65
C CYS A 133 -2.23 4.96 21.03
N LEU A 134 -2.81 3.96 20.37
CA LEU A 134 -4.16 3.48 20.72
C LEU A 134 -4.15 2.74 22.06
N GLN A 135 -3.16 1.89 22.32
CA GLN A 135 -3.05 1.15 23.58
C GLN A 135 -2.89 2.11 24.76
N ASP A 136 -1.96 3.07 24.68
CA ASP A 136 -1.72 4.05 25.74
C ASP A 136 -2.98 4.87 26.06
N ALA A 137 -3.79 5.22 25.03
CA ALA A 137 -5.07 5.91 25.21
C ALA A 137 -6.12 5.02 25.86
N CYS A 138 -6.19 3.73 25.50
CA CYS A 138 -7.08 2.76 26.14
C CYS A 138 -6.72 2.55 27.61
N ASP A 139 -5.43 2.37 27.91
CA ASP A 139 -4.93 2.17 29.27
C ASP A 139 -5.21 3.40 30.14
N GLU A 140 -5.00 4.61 29.62
CA GLU A 140 -5.26 5.87 30.34
C GLU A 140 -6.75 6.04 30.70
N MET A 141 -7.66 5.59 29.84
CA MET A 141 -9.10 5.80 30.00
C MET A 141 -9.86 4.56 30.48
N GLY A 142 -9.18 3.43 30.71
CA GLY A 142 -9.80 2.18 31.14
C GLY A 142 -10.61 1.48 30.05
N ALA A 143 -10.33 1.73 28.79
CA ALA A 143 -10.93 1.04 27.65
C ALA A 143 -10.12 -0.21 27.25
N LYS A 144 -10.72 -1.10 26.44
CA LYS A 144 -10.05 -2.26 25.86
C LYS A 144 -9.72 -1.98 24.40
N LEU A 145 -8.54 -2.40 23.93
CA LEU A 145 -8.14 -2.39 22.53
C LEU A 145 -8.16 -3.82 21.96
N GLU A 146 -8.85 -4.01 20.85
CA GLU A 146 -8.71 -5.17 19.99
C GLU A 146 -8.07 -4.69 18.69
N ILE A 147 -6.93 -5.26 18.30
CA ILE A 147 -6.16 -4.79 17.15
C ILE A 147 -5.56 -5.94 16.35
N GLU A 148 -5.64 -5.83 15.04
CA GLU A 148 -5.00 -6.72 14.07
C GLU A 148 -4.12 -5.89 13.15
N LEU A 149 -2.83 -6.27 13.02
CA LEU A 149 -1.88 -5.76 12.05
C LEU A 149 -1.73 -6.80 10.94
N LYS A 150 -2.18 -6.46 9.74
CA LYS A 150 -2.16 -7.37 8.59
C LYS A 150 -1.21 -6.86 7.52
N THR A 151 -0.11 -7.59 7.29
CA THR A 151 0.74 -7.36 6.11
C THR A 151 -0.07 -7.68 4.86
N ASN A 152 -0.33 -6.68 4.05
CA ASN A 152 -1.09 -6.84 2.81
C ASN A 152 -0.17 -7.27 1.66
N TYR A 153 1.02 -6.67 1.59
CA TYR A 153 2.09 -7.03 0.67
C TYR A 153 3.45 -6.50 1.16
N VAL A 154 4.53 -7.05 0.62
CA VAL A 154 5.91 -6.71 0.99
C VAL A 154 6.50 -5.63 0.07
N SER A 155 7.54 -4.95 0.53
CA SER A 155 8.34 -4.07 -0.32
C SER A 155 9.28 -4.90 -1.22
N PHE A 156 9.66 -4.32 -2.35
CA PHE A 156 10.76 -4.81 -3.18
C PHE A 156 11.73 -3.67 -3.46
N ASN A 157 12.98 -4.04 -3.69
CA ASN A 157 14.03 -3.09 -4.07
C ASN A 157 15.04 -3.82 -4.95
N VAL A 158 15.23 -3.33 -6.18
CA VAL A 158 16.15 -3.85 -7.18
C VAL A 158 17.17 -2.77 -7.47
N ALA A 159 18.46 -3.12 -7.47
CA ALA A 159 19.52 -2.16 -7.73
C ALA A 159 19.44 -1.64 -9.18
N ASN A 160 19.81 -0.39 -9.39
CA ASN A 160 19.76 0.19 -10.74
C ASN A 160 20.73 -0.50 -11.74
N ASP A 161 21.79 -1.09 -11.25
CA ASP A 161 22.77 -1.86 -12.02
C ASP A 161 22.43 -3.36 -12.15
N ASP A 162 21.29 -3.79 -11.63
CA ASP A 162 20.80 -5.17 -11.78
C ASP A 162 20.64 -5.52 -13.27
N PRO A 163 21.08 -6.71 -13.68
CA PRO A 163 21.00 -7.14 -15.09
C PRO A 163 19.59 -7.03 -15.69
N MET A 164 18.55 -7.28 -14.91
CA MET A 164 17.15 -7.13 -15.37
C MET A 164 16.82 -5.67 -15.70
N VAL A 165 17.28 -4.71 -14.88
CA VAL A 165 17.10 -3.27 -15.13
C VAL A 165 17.88 -2.85 -16.35
N GLN A 166 19.15 -3.29 -16.48
CA GLN A 166 20.00 -2.97 -17.62
C GLN A 166 19.44 -3.53 -18.93
N ARG A 167 18.85 -4.73 -18.91
CA ARG A 167 18.16 -5.29 -20.09
C ARG A 167 16.99 -4.39 -20.55
N VAL A 168 16.22 -3.85 -19.63
CA VAL A 168 15.17 -2.89 -19.99
C VAL A 168 15.75 -1.58 -20.53
N PHE A 169 16.87 -1.10 -19.99
CA PHE A 169 17.56 0.08 -20.50
C PHE A 169 17.98 -0.10 -21.96
N GLU A 170 18.59 -1.23 -22.29
CA GLU A 170 19.01 -1.51 -23.67
C GLU A 170 17.82 -1.69 -24.61
N SER A 171 16.75 -2.37 -24.16
CA SER A 171 15.50 -2.46 -24.92
C SER A 171 14.92 -1.07 -25.22
N CYS A 172 14.82 -0.21 -24.22
CA CYS A 172 14.31 1.15 -24.40
C CYS A 172 15.12 1.93 -25.44
N LYS A 173 16.45 1.84 -25.41
CA LYS A 173 17.33 2.49 -26.40
C LYS A 173 17.05 1.97 -27.82
N ARG A 174 16.92 0.63 -28.01
CA ARG A 174 16.63 0.03 -29.32
C ARG A 174 15.32 0.53 -29.92
N ILE A 175 14.28 0.69 -29.11
CA ILE A 175 12.98 1.17 -29.56
C ILE A 175 12.83 2.71 -29.56
N GLY A 176 13.89 3.44 -29.21
CA GLY A 176 13.91 4.91 -29.19
C GLY A 176 13.14 5.52 -28.01
N CYS A 177 13.11 4.86 -26.86
CA CYS A 177 12.63 5.41 -25.59
C CYS A 177 13.80 5.82 -24.69
N GLU A 178 13.59 6.86 -23.88
CA GLU A 178 14.57 7.30 -22.89
C GLU A 178 14.39 6.50 -21.60
N PRO A 179 15.34 5.62 -21.20
CA PRO A 179 15.21 4.84 -19.99
C PRO A 179 15.54 5.66 -18.75
N MET A 180 14.73 5.52 -17.69
CA MET A 180 15.01 6.13 -16.39
C MET A 180 14.51 5.27 -15.24
N THR A 181 15.25 5.25 -14.13
CA THR A 181 14.77 4.60 -12.91
C THR A 181 14.03 5.58 -12.01
N ALA A 182 13.05 5.07 -11.27
CA ALA A 182 12.30 5.85 -10.29
C ALA A 182 11.89 4.96 -9.10
N LYS A 183 11.47 5.62 -8.02
CA LYS A 183 10.94 4.95 -6.82
C LYS A 183 9.42 4.92 -6.88
N GLY A 184 8.81 3.75 -6.65
CA GLY A 184 7.37 3.58 -6.55
C GLY A 184 6.80 4.06 -5.21
N GLY A 185 5.56 4.57 -5.23
CA GLY A 185 4.81 4.97 -4.03
C GLY A 185 3.56 4.12 -3.77
N GLY A 186 3.10 3.37 -4.79
CA GLY A 186 1.98 2.43 -4.72
C GLY A 186 2.42 0.97 -4.66
N GLY A 187 1.49 0.07 -4.35
CA GLY A 187 1.66 -1.37 -4.52
C GLY A 187 1.06 -1.80 -5.85
N SER A 188 1.53 -2.93 -6.36
CA SER A 188 1.02 -3.60 -7.56
C SER A 188 1.22 -5.11 -7.45
N ASP A 189 0.83 -5.87 -8.45
CA ASP A 189 1.09 -7.32 -8.51
C ASP A 189 2.57 -7.67 -8.32
N ALA A 190 3.49 -6.76 -8.64
CA ALA A 190 4.92 -6.88 -8.39
C ALA A 190 5.24 -7.18 -6.91
N ASN A 191 4.52 -6.56 -5.98
CA ASN A 191 4.71 -6.76 -4.55
C ASN A 191 4.31 -8.18 -4.10
N VAL A 192 3.27 -8.75 -4.71
CA VAL A 192 2.84 -10.12 -4.44
C VAL A 192 3.85 -11.11 -5.04
N MET A 193 4.35 -10.85 -6.25
CA MET A 193 5.42 -11.65 -6.85
C MET A 193 6.68 -11.64 -5.97
N ALA A 194 7.07 -10.47 -5.43
CA ALA A 194 8.19 -10.37 -4.49
C ALA A 194 8.00 -11.23 -3.23
N LEU A 195 6.78 -11.29 -2.68
CA LEU A 195 6.44 -12.15 -1.53
C LEU A 195 6.72 -13.64 -1.83
N HIS A 196 6.58 -14.06 -3.08
CA HIS A 196 6.83 -15.42 -3.54
C HIS A 196 8.24 -15.66 -4.10
N GLY A 197 9.16 -14.71 -3.87
CA GLY A 197 10.58 -14.84 -4.26
C GLY A 197 10.84 -14.65 -5.76
N ILE A 198 9.92 -14.03 -6.49
CA ILE A 198 10.11 -13.58 -7.87
C ILE A 198 10.57 -12.12 -7.81
N LYS A 199 11.76 -11.81 -8.32
CA LYS A 199 12.33 -10.45 -8.33
C LYS A 199 11.57 -9.57 -9.32
N PRO A 200 10.82 -8.53 -8.90
CA PRO A 200 10.03 -7.72 -9.81
C PRO A 200 10.66 -6.35 -10.06
N ILE A 201 10.33 -5.77 -11.21
CA ILE A 201 10.33 -4.32 -11.48
C ILE A 201 9.00 -3.94 -12.10
N VAL A 202 8.62 -2.65 -11.99
CA VAL A 202 7.38 -2.17 -12.60
C VAL A 202 7.71 -1.16 -13.69
N LEU A 203 7.13 -1.37 -14.87
CA LEU A 203 7.38 -0.58 -16.08
C LEU A 203 6.19 0.35 -16.35
N SER A 204 6.49 1.59 -16.72
CA SER A 204 5.45 2.56 -17.09
C SER A 204 4.89 2.27 -18.46
N THR A 205 3.58 2.49 -18.60
CA THR A 205 2.79 2.21 -19.79
C THR A 205 2.38 3.47 -20.56
N GLY A 206 2.65 4.64 -19.99
CA GLY A 206 2.19 5.92 -20.54
C GLY A 206 0.83 6.38 -20.00
N MET A 207 0.27 5.68 -19.02
CA MET A 207 -0.97 6.07 -18.35
C MET A 207 -0.81 7.40 -17.62
N THR A 208 -1.86 8.20 -17.62
CA THR A 208 -1.93 9.48 -16.90
C THR A 208 -3.23 9.58 -16.12
N LYS A 209 -3.23 10.34 -15.02
CA LYS A 209 -4.38 10.55 -14.14
C LYS A 209 -4.99 9.24 -13.63
N VAL A 210 -4.13 8.26 -13.31
CA VAL A 210 -4.53 6.94 -12.82
C VAL A 210 -5.48 7.04 -11.61
N HIS A 211 -6.39 6.07 -11.45
CA HIS A 211 -7.42 6.00 -10.42
C HIS A 211 -8.45 7.15 -10.46
N THR A 212 -8.63 7.80 -11.61
CA THR A 212 -9.66 8.84 -11.79
C THR A 212 -10.52 8.56 -13.03
N THR A 213 -11.71 9.19 -13.10
CA THR A 213 -12.56 9.13 -14.29
C THR A 213 -11.96 9.84 -15.51
N SER A 214 -10.83 10.54 -15.33
CA SER A 214 -10.07 11.21 -16.39
C SER A 214 -8.81 10.45 -16.79
N GLU A 215 -8.68 9.19 -16.37
CA GLU A 215 -7.57 8.33 -16.75
C GLU A 215 -7.51 8.15 -18.27
N THR A 216 -6.31 8.28 -18.81
CA THR A 216 -6.09 8.15 -20.24
C THR A 216 -4.78 7.45 -20.55
N LEU A 217 -4.77 6.71 -21.66
CA LEU A 217 -3.60 6.13 -22.29
C LEU A 217 -3.60 6.52 -23.77
N LYS A 218 -2.54 7.18 -24.23
CA LYS A 218 -2.40 7.48 -25.66
C LYS A 218 -2.12 6.21 -26.44
N ILE A 219 -2.71 6.07 -27.62
CA ILE A 219 -2.48 4.93 -28.54
C ILE A 219 -0.99 4.78 -28.88
N GLU A 220 -0.29 5.92 -29.03
CA GLU A 220 1.17 5.93 -29.25
C GLU A 220 1.94 5.23 -28.12
N ASN A 221 1.57 5.51 -26.86
CA ASN A 221 2.19 4.86 -25.69
C ASN A 221 1.84 3.38 -25.62
N LEU A 222 0.60 3.01 -25.94
CA LEU A 222 0.18 1.60 -26.01
C LEU A 222 1.03 0.83 -27.03
N ASN A 223 1.21 1.40 -28.24
CA ASN A 223 2.05 0.81 -29.27
C ASN A 223 3.51 0.71 -28.81
N LYS A 224 4.02 1.75 -28.16
CA LYS A 224 5.39 1.77 -27.65
C LYS A 224 5.62 0.74 -26.53
N CYS A 225 4.62 0.51 -25.67
CA CYS A 225 4.65 -0.60 -24.71
C CYS A 225 4.71 -1.97 -25.40
N ALA A 226 3.91 -2.16 -26.45
CA ALA A 226 3.92 -3.42 -27.21
C ALA A 226 5.29 -3.66 -27.88
N GLU A 227 5.91 -2.62 -28.43
CA GLU A 227 7.28 -2.68 -28.96
C GLU A 227 8.28 -3.06 -27.87
N LEU A 228 8.18 -2.46 -26.67
CA LEU A 228 9.05 -2.80 -25.53
C LEU A 228 8.90 -4.25 -25.10
N VAL A 229 7.66 -4.74 -24.97
CA VAL A 229 7.39 -6.14 -24.62
C VAL A 229 8.00 -7.07 -25.67
N LEU A 230 7.78 -6.79 -26.95
CA LEU A 230 8.33 -7.62 -28.03
C LEU A 230 9.86 -7.65 -28.02
N ASP A 231 10.49 -6.49 -27.88
CA ASP A 231 11.95 -6.39 -27.82
C ASP A 231 12.51 -7.18 -26.61
N LEU A 232 11.93 -7.04 -25.42
CA LEU A 232 12.31 -7.77 -24.21
C LEU A 232 12.13 -9.29 -24.33
N MET A 233 11.18 -9.76 -25.15
CA MET A 233 10.94 -11.19 -25.37
C MET A 233 11.84 -11.80 -26.45
N THR A 234 12.39 -11.01 -27.35
CA THR A 234 13.15 -11.48 -28.52
C THR A 234 14.64 -11.21 -28.44
N HIS A 235 15.07 -10.38 -27.52
CA HIS A 235 16.49 -10.06 -27.30
C HIS A 235 16.89 -10.41 -25.86
N GLU A 236 17.97 -11.18 -25.71
CA GLU A 236 18.59 -11.52 -24.42
C GLU A 236 19.52 -10.42 -23.90
#